data_795e04752e188f5162f0e32a7b2663a1
#
_entry.id   795e04752e188f5162f0e32a7b2663a1
#
_cell.length_a   1.000
_cell.length_b   1.000
_cell.length_c   1.000
_cell.angle_alpha   90.00
_cell.angle_beta   90.00
_cell.angle_gamma   90.00
#
_symmetry.space_group_name_H-M   'P 1'
#
loop_
_entity.id
_entity.type
_entity.pdbx_description
1 polymer ?
#
loop_
_entity_poly.entity_id
_entity_poly.type
_entity_poly.pdbx_seq_one_letter_code
_entity_poly.pdbx_strand_id
1 'polypeptide(L)'
;RGWIVALVAVVLVFALLALGMWSCTSAVSSSIGTLGALGSTATTSDVDYLTSDAVGVIDIDGTIQYDGTTCSPEGLKAQLDRAEQNPHIKAVVLRVNSGGGTATAGEEMAEYLREFSKPVVVSSASINASAAYMISSQADYIFTAKTTSIGAIGTVMQVTDLSGLMEKLGISVDNIASADSKDSSYGTRPLTEEERAYYQAMVDQINESFIETAA
;
A
#
# COMPACT_ATOMS: atom_id res chain seq x y z
N ARG A 1 37.14 43.01 1.50
CA ARG A 1 37.67 41.63 1.75
C ARG A 1 37.02 40.97 2.97
N GLY A 2 36.57 41.73 4.02
CA GLY A 2 35.99 41.16 5.24
C GLY A 2 34.64 40.47 5.05
N TRP A 3 33.78 40.90 4.11
CA TRP A 3 32.49 40.29 3.84
C TRP A 3 32.60 38.92 3.16
N ILE A 4 33.66 38.69 2.38
CA ILE A 4 33.92 37.37 1.76
C ILE A 4 34.28 36.34 2.85
N VAL A 5 35.11 36.74 3.82
CA VAL A 5 35.47 35.90 4.97
C VAL A 5 34.25 35.55 5.82
N ALA A 6 33.34 36.52 6.05
CA ALA A 6 32.10 36.28 6.75
C ALA A 6 31.16 35.32 5.99
N LEU A 7 31.06 35.46 4.68
CA LEU A 7 30.24 34.59 3.85
C LEU A 7 30.80 33.16 3.78
N VAL A 8 32.10 32.99 3.69
CA VAL A 8 32.75 31.66 3.75
C VAL A 8 32.55 31.02 5.11
N ALA A 9 32.66 31.79 6.21
CA ALA A 9 32.40 31.26 7.54
C ALA A 9 30.95 30.78 7.72
N VAL A 10 29.96 31.53 7.22
CA VAL A 10 28.54 31.14 7.24
C VAL A 10 28.31 29.87 6.42
N VAL A 11 28.87 29.76 5.21
CA VAL A 11 28.74 28.56 4.38
C VAL A 11 29.36 27.33 5.07
N LEU A 12 30.53 27.49 5.70
CA LEU A 12 31.17 26.41 6.45
C LEU A 12 30.34 25.96 7.65
N VAL A 13 29.71 26.88 8.38
CA VAL A 13 28.82 26.54 9.50
C VAL A 13 27.59 25.77 8.99
N PHE A 14 26.95 26.20 7.90
CA PHE A 14 25.83 25.47 7.32
C PHE A 14 26.23 24.09 6.79
N ALA A 15 27.42 23.96 6.17
CA ALA A 15 27.94 22.66 5.72
C ALA A 15 28.20 21.70 6.89
N LEU A 16 28.75 22.20 8.01
CA LEU A 16 28.98 21.41 9.21
C LEU A 16 27.66 20.99 9.90
N LEU A 17 26.67 21.90 9.94
CA LEU A 17 25.33 21.56 10.45
C LEU A 17 24.62 20.53 9.58
N ALA A 18 24.73 20.64 8.25
CA ALA A 18 24.16 19.66 7.33
C ALA A 18 24.82 18.27 7.46
N LEU A 19 26.15 18.22 7.60
CA LEU A 19 26.88 16.98 7.86
C LEU A 19 26.53 16.38 9.23
N GLY A 20 26.36 17.21 10.25
CA GLY A 20 25.93 16.78 11.58
C GLY A 20 24.53 16.20 11.59
N MET A 21 23.59 16.82 10.88
CA MET A 21 22.22 16.32 10.74
C MET A 21 22.17 15.02 9.94
N TRP A 22 22.96 14.88 8.88
CA TRP A 22 23.04 13.63 8.11
C TRP A 22 23.62 12.48 8.94
N SER A 23 24.66 12.74 9.72
CA SER A 23 25.22 11.74 10.63
C SER A 23 24.25 11.32 11.74
N CYS A 24 23.47 12.27 12.29
CA CYS A 24 22.44 11.95 13.29
C CYS A 24 21.27 11.17 12.70
N THR A 25 20.78 11.52 11.49
CA THR A 25 19.68 10.78 10.87
C THR A 25 20.06 9.36 10.48
N SER A 26 21.28 9.14 10.01
CA SER A 26 21.76 7.78 9.71
C SER A 26 21.96 6.92 10.97
N ALA A 27 22.40 7.49 12.07
CA ALA A 27 22.54 6.78 13.35
C ALA A 27 21.17 6.44 13.98
N VAL A 28 20.19 7.37 13.90
CA VAL A 28 18.83 7.14 14.40
C VAL A 28 18.10 6.11 13.55
N SER A 29 18.19 6.18 12.22
CA SER A 29 17.54 5.19 11.34
C SER A 29 18.13 3.78 11.49
N SER A 30 19.45 3.63 11.72
CA SER A 30 20.05 2.34 12.00
C SER A 30 19.63 1.79 13.37
N SER A 31 19.48 2.64 14.39
CA SER A 31 19.04 2.24 15.73
C SER A 31 17.56 1.84 15.75
N ILE A 32 16.68 2.57 15.01
CA ILE A 32 15.27 2.23 14.87
C ILE A 32 15.10 0.95 14.03
N GLY A 33 15.92 0.78 12.98
CA GLY A 33 15.92 -0.46 12.20
C GLY A 33 16.32 -1.68 13.03
N THR A 34 17.30 -1.55 13.93
CA THR A 34 17.74 -2.62 14.83
C THR A 34 16.70 -2.91 15.92
N LEU A 35 16.03 -1.88 16.45
CA LEU A 35 14.92 -2.06 17.42
C LEU A 35 13.68 -2.64 16.74
N GLY A 36 13.36 -2.25 15.50
CA GLY A 36 12.30 -2.85 14.70
C GLY A 36 12.59 -4.32 14.38
N ALA A 37 13.83 -4.66 14.04
CA ALA A 37 14.25 -6.05 13.81
C ALA A 37 14.19 -6.90 15.10
N LEU A 38 14.49 -6.32 16.27
CA LEU A 38 14.36 -7.00 17.56
C LEU A 38 12.88 -7.18 17.98
N GLY A 39 11.98 -6.30 17.53
CA GLY A 39 10.52 -6.43 17.75
C GLY A 39 9.83 -7.39 16.79
N SER A 40 10.38 -7.60 15.61
CA SER A 40 9.83 -8.52 14.61
C SER A 40 10.40 -9.95 14.67
N THR A 41 11.44 -10.21 15.48
CA THR A 41 12.00 -11.55 15.63
C THR A 41 11.25 -12.44 16.63
N ALA A 42 10.18 -11.95 17.24
CA ALA A 42 9.52 -12.68 18.34
C ALA A 42 8.41 -13.64 17.90
N THR A 43 8.08 -13.83 16.61
CA THR A 43 6.88 -14.60 16.29
C THR A 43 6.96 -15.56 15.11
N THR A 44 8.08 -15.73 14.44
CA THR A 44 8.15 -16.63 13.28
C THR A 44 8.48 -18.10 13.65
N SER A 45 8.93 -18.36 14.88
CA SER A 45 9.35 -19.70 15.28
C SER A 45 8.23 -20.58 15.87
N ASP A 46 7.21 -19.98 16.48
CA ASP A 46 6.21 -20.77 17.21
C ASP A 46 5.20 -21.47 16.29
N VAL A 47 4.89 -20.90 15.15
CA VAL A 47 3.91 -21.48 14.21
C VAL A 47 4.37 -22.81 13.62
N ASP A 48 5.67 -22.97 13.38
CA ASP A 48 6.23 -24.17 12.76
C ASP A 48 6.37 -25.34 13.76
N TYR A 49 6.23 -25.09 15.06
CA TYR A 49 6.39 -26.05 16.14
C TYR A 49 5.11 -26.31 16.94
N LEU A 50 3.95 -26.04 16.34
CA LEU A 50 2.67 -26.30 16.99
C LEU A 50 2.50 -27.80 17.28
N THR A 51 2.15 -28.12 18.51
CA THR A 51 1.89 -29.49 18.98
C THR A 51 0.40 -29.76 19.21
N SER A 52 -0.46 -28.75 19.01
CA SER A 52 -1.92 -28.84 19.16
C SER A 52 -2.61 -27.95 18.14
N ASP A 53 -3.88 -28.24 17.91
CA ASP A 53 -4.70 -27.47 16.98
C ASP A 53 -4.78 -25.98 17.39
N ALA A 54 -4.67 -25.11 16.40
CA ALA A 54 -4.62 -23.66 16.57
C ALA A 54 -5.37 -22.94 15.45
N VAL A 55 -5.67 -21.67 15.67
CA VAL A 55 -6.18 -20.73 14.67
C VAL A 55 -5.05 -19.74 14.37
N GLY A 56 -4.69 -19.62 13.09
CA GLY A 56 -3.72 -18.63 12.63
C GLY A 56 -4.33 -17.24 12.60
N VAL A 57 -3.53 -16.21 12.90
CA VAL A 57 -3.93 -14.81 12.71
C VAL A 57 -2.98 -14.16 11.72
N ILE A 58 -3.54 -13.53 10.69
CA ILE A 58 -2.81 -12.77 9.68
C ILE A 58 -3.30 -11.33 9.75
N ASP A 59 -2.40 -10.39 9.98
CA ASP A 59 -2.72 -8.96 10.02
C ASP A 59 -2.60 -8.35 8.61
N ILE A 60 -3.68 -7.70 8.16
CA ILE A 60 -3.73 -6.82 6.99
C ILE A 60 -3.87 -5.39 7.51
N ASP A 61 -2.75 -4.73 7.76
CA ASP A 61 -2.70 -3.40 8.36
C ASP A 61 -1.90 -2.42 7.49
N GLY A 62 -2.56 -1.39 6.98
CA GLY A 62 -1.97 -0.39 6.10
C GLY A 62 -2.54 -0.38 4.68
N THR A 63 -1.76 0.14 3.74
CA THR A 63 -2.17 0.26 2.33
C THR A 63 -1.84 -1.02 1.56
N ILE A 64 -2.80 -1.49 0.76
CA ILE A 64 -2.59 -2.65 -0.12
C ILE A 64 -1.78 -2.23 -1.34
N GLN A 65 -0.61 -2.83 -1.50
CA GLN A 65 0.34 -2.52 -2.57
C GLN A 65 1.37 -3.66 -2.73
N TYR A 66 2.23 -3.58 -3.74
CA TYR A 66 3.30 -4.56 -3.99
C TYR A 66 4.57 -4.16 -3.21
N ASP A 67 4.67 -4.53 -1.93
CA ASP A 67 5.80 -4.16 -1.07
C ASP A 67 6.37 -5.32 -0.22
N GLY A 68 5.83 -6.53 -0.40
CA GLY A 68 6.27 -7.74 0.30
C GLY A 68 5.80 -7.85 1.75
N THR A 69 5.01 -6.90 2.26
CA THR A 69 4.35 -6.99 3.58
C THR A 69 3.11 -7.89 3.52
N THR A 70 2.43 -8.13 4.64
CA THR A 70 1.14 -8.85 4.65
C THR A 70 0.01 -8.09 3.93
N CYS A 71 0.20 -6.80 3.66
CA CYS A 71 -0.67 -5.98 2.80
C CYS A 71 -0.29 -6.06 1.31
N SER A 72 0.48 -7.06 0.91
CA SER A 72 0.83 -7.35 -0.49
C SER A 72 0.43 -8.76 -0.90
N PRO A 73 0.23 -9.02 -2.20
CA PRO A 73 -0.05 -10.36 -2.71
C PRO A 73 0.98 -11.39 -2.25
N GLU A 74 2.27 -11.07 -2.38
CA GLU A 74 3.37 -11.98 -2.03
C GLU A 74 3.39 -12.29 -0.52
N GLY A 75 3.18 -11.27 0.30
CA GLY A 75 3.22 -11.42 1.74
C GLY A 75 2.02 -12.18 2.29
N LEU A 76 0.80 -11.89 1.79
CA LEU A 76 -0.39 -12.65 2.16
C LEU A 76 -0.26 -14.10 1.70
N LYS A 77 0.13 -14.33 0.43
CA LYS A 77 0.31 -15.67 -0.10
C LYS A 77 1.28 -16.49 0.74
N ALA A 78 2.42 -15.93 1.12
CA ALA A 78 3.39 -16.61 1.96
C ALA A 78 2.80 -17.04 3.32
N GLN A 79 1.93 -16.23 3.94
CA GLN A 79 1.26 -16.58 5.19
C GLN A 79 0.18 -17.64 4.99
N LEU A 80 -0.60 -17.56 3.92
CA LEU A 80 -1.60 -18.57 3.58
C LEU A 80 -0.95 -19.92 3.26
N ASP A 81 0.10 -19.94 2.44
CA ASP A 81 0.85 -21.16 2.13
C ASP A 81 1.43 -21.82 3.39
N ARG A 82 1.94 -21.01 4.33
CA ARG A 82 2.43 -21.49 5.61
C ARG A 82 1.31 -22.07 6.48
N ALA A 83 0.16 -21.40 6.51
CA ALA A 83 -1.02 -21.89 7.20
C ALA A 83 -1.57 -23.17 6.57
N GLU A 84 -1.54 -23.28 5.24
CA GLU A 84 -1.98 -24.45 4.48
C GLU A 84 -1.14 -25.69 4.80
N GLN A 85 0.18 -25.53 4.79
CA GLN A 85 1.15 -26.62 5.02
C GLN A 85 1.17 -27.11 6.48
N ASN A 86 0.71 -26.30 7.44
CA ASN A 86 0.71 -26.71 8.85
C ASN A 86 -0.59 -27.46 9.23
N PRO A 87 -0.52 -28.77 9.56
CA PRO A 87 -1.69 -29.57 9.86
C PRO A 87 -2.40 -29.15 11.18
N HIS A 88 -1.71 -28.43 12.05
CA HIS A 88 -2.29 -27.93 13.29
C HIS A 88 -3.07 -26.63 13.11
N ILE A 89 -2.82 -25.85 12.06
CA ILE A 89 -3.63 -24.67 11.75
C ILE A 89 -4.94 -25.14 11.11
N LYS A 90 -6.06 -24.95 11.80
CA LYS A 90 -7.39 -25.41 11.37
C LYS A 90 -8.22 -24.34 10.71
N ALA A 91 -7.92 -23.08 10.95
CA ALA A 91 -8.60 -21.90 10.39
C ALA A 91 -7.68 -20.69 10.46
N VAL A 92 -8.03 -19.66 9.73
CA VAL A 92 -7.32 -18.37 9.75
C VAL A 92 -8.28 -17.24 10.10
N VAL A 93 -7.82 -16.32 10.94
CA VAL A 93 -8.45 -15.02 11.15
C VAL A 93 -7.63 -13.98 10.41
N LEU A 94 -8.22 -13.29 9.44
CA LEU A 94 -7.66 -12.07 8.88
C LEU A 94 -8.07 -10.90 9.76
N ARG A 95 -7.12 -10.27 10.42
CA ARG A 95 -7.36 -9.03 11.14
C ARG A 95 -7.09 -7.86 10.19
N VAL A 96 -8.15 -7.17 9.78
CA VAL A 96 -8.08 -6.15 8.73
C VAL A 96 -8.21 -4.75 9.32
N ASN A 97 -7.24 -3.90 9.03
CA ASN A 97 -7.22 -2.46 9.33
C ASN A 97 -6.64 -1.70 8.13
N SER A 98 -7.38 -1.69 7.03
CA SER A 98 -6.90 -1.16 5.75
C SER A 98 -7.99 -0.41 5.01
N GLY A 99 -7.65 0.77 4.51
CA GLY A 99 -8.50 1.57 3.62
C GLY A 99 -8.47 1.09 2.16
N GLY A 100 -7.78 -0.01 1.88
CA GLY A 100 -7.57 -0.50 0.52
C GLY A 100 -6.25 -0.03 -0.08
N GLY A 101 -6.20 0.10 -1.40
CA GLY A 101 -4.98 0.47 -2.12
C GLY A 101 -5.06 0.12 -3.60
N THR A 102 -4.02 -0.48 -4.13
CA THR A 102 -3.91 -0.88 -5.55
C THR A 102 -4.94 -1.96 -5.88
N ALA A 103 -5.78 -1.71 -6.88
CA ALA A 103 -6.87 -2.60 -7.26
C ALA A 103 -6.38 -4.00 -7.67
N THR A 104 -5.36 -4.08 -8.54
CA THR A 104 -4.75 -5.35 -8.97
C THR A 104 -4.17 -6.15 -7.80
N ALA A 105 -3.51 -5.51 -6.84
CA ALA A 105 -3.02 -6.20 -5.65
C ALA A 105 -4.17 -6.76 -4.80
N GLY A 106 -5.27 -6.00 -4.68
CA GLY A 106 -6.49 -6.46 -4.00
C GLY A 106 -7.14 -7.65 -4.69
N GLU A 107 -7.19 -7.64 -6.01
CA GLU A 107 -7.73 -8.74 -6.83
C GLU A 107 -6.90 -10.03 -6.67
N GLU A 108 -5.57 -9.95 -6.77
CA GLU A 108 -4.68 -11.09 -6.53
C GLU A 108 -4.82 -11.65 -5.11
N MET A 109 -4.89 -10.78 -4.11
CA MET A 109 -5.06 -11.21 -2.71
C MET A 109 -6.43 -11.85 -2.48
N ALA A 110 -7.48 -11.35 -3.13
CA ALA A 110 -8.82 -11.94 -3.08
C ALA A 110 -8.82 -13.35 -3.71
N GLU A 111 -8.12 -13.53 -4.82
CA GLU A 111 -7.99 -14.85 -5.47
C GLU A 111 -7.26 -15.85 -4.57
N TYR A 112 -6.14 -15.46 -3.95
CA TYR A 112 -5.44 -16.34 -3.02
C TYR A 112 -6.30 -16.75 -1.83
N LEU A 113 -7.18 -15.86 -1.36
CA LEU A 113 -8.09 -16.18 -0.26
C LEU A 113 -9.20 -17.13 -0.71
N ARG A 114 -9.72 -16.96 -1.93
CA ARG A 114 -10.74 -17.84 -2.54
C ARG A 114 -10.22 -19.27 -2.76
N GLU A 115 -8.93 -19.39 -3.11
CA GLU A 115 -8.28 -20.69 -3.33
C GLU A 115 -7.85 -21.38 -2.03
N PHE A 116 -7.83 -20.66 -0.90
CA PHE A 116 -7.38 -21.21 0.37
C PHE A 116 -8.37 -22.25 0.92
N SER A 117 -7.87 -23.45 1.30
CA SER A 117 -8.74 -24.60 1.60
C SER A 117 -9.34 -24.60 3.02
N LYS A 118 -8.75 -23.83 3.95
CA LYS A 118 -9.19 -23.81 5.36
C LYS A 118 -10.14 -22.65 5.62
N PRO A 119 -11.02 -22.76 6.63
CA PRO A 119 -11.93 -21.69 6.98
C PRO A 119 -11.22 -20.37 7.29
N VAL A 120 -11.77 -19.27 6.75
CA VAL A 120 -11.28 -17.91 6.96
C VAL A 120 -12.36 -17.04 7.54
N VAL A 121 -12.03 -16.33 8.60
CA VAL A 121 -12.90 -15.33 9.21
C VAL A 121 -12.19 -14.00 9.26
N VAL A 122 -12.88 -12.93 8.87
CA VAL A 122 -12.35 -11.57 8.94
C VAL A 122 -12.76 -10.90 10.25
N SER A 123 -11.80 -10.29 10.93
CA SER A 123 -11.99 -9.39 12.08
C SER A 123 -11.60 -7.98 11.67
N SER A 124 -12.59 -7.16 11.32
CA SER A 124 -12.36 -5.76 10.92
C SER A 124 -12.06 -4.89 12.14
N ALA A 125 -10.98 -4.11 12.07
CA ALA A 125 -10.61 -3.13 13.09
C ALA A 125 -11.32 -1.77 12.83
N SER A 126 -10.58 -0.69 12.71
CA SER A 126 -11.16 0.65 12.48
C SER A 126 -11.68 0.84 11.06
N ILE A 127 -11.02 0.23 10.08
CA ILE A 127 -11.37 0.34 8.67
C ILE A 127 -11.15 -0.99 7.94
N ASN A 128 -12.09 -1.33 7.06
CA ASN A 128 -12.00 -2.44 6.12
C ASN A 128 -12.72 -2.02 4.84
N ALA A 129 -12.03 -1.34 3.94
CA ALA A 129 -12.64 -0.62 2.84
C ALA A 129 -11.91 -0.81 1.51
N SER A 130 -12.63 -0.60 0.39
CA SER A 130 -12.08 -0.69 -0.97
C SER A 130 -11.41 -2.04 -1.20
N ALA A 131 -10.18 -2.11 -1.72
CA ALA A 131 -9.47 -3.36 -1.97
C ALA A 131 -9.38 -4.28 -0.73
N ALA A 132 -9.35 -3.73 0.50
CA ALA A 132 -9.38 -4.55 1.71
C ALA A 132 -10.74 -5.25 1.90
N TYR A 133 -11.83 -4.57 1.55
CA TYR A 133 -13.15 -5.19 1.55
C TYR A 133 -13.30 -6.23 0.44
N MET A 134 -12.74 -5.97 -0.75
CA MET A 134 -12.68 -6.96 -1.84
C MET A 134 -12.04 -8.28 -1.39
N ILE A 135 -10.90 -8.21 -0.68
CA ILE A 135 -10.23 -9.37 -0.10
C ILE A 135 -11.12 -10.01 0.96
N SER A 136 -11.67 -9.22 1.87
CA SER A 136 -12.50 -9.68 2.99
C SER A 136 -13.77 -10.38 2.54
N SER A 137 -14.35 -10.00 1.38
CA SER A 137 -15.57 -10.60 0.84
C SER A 137 -15.38 -12.06 0.42
N GLN A 138 -14.13 -12.54 0.29
CA GLN A 138 -13.84 -13.94 -0.01
C GLN A 138 -13.79 -14.84 1.23
N ALA A 139 -13.92 -14.28 2.43
CA ALA A 139 -13.92 -15.04 3.67
C ALA A 139 -15.30 -15.62 3.98
N ASP A 140 -15.34 -16.70 4.76
CA ASP A 140 -16.58 -17.33 5.20
C ASP A 140 -17.46 -16.41 6.06
N TYR A 141 -16.83 -15.48 6.82
CA TYR A 141 -17.55 -14.54 7.67
C TYR A 141 -16.74 -13.27 7.96
N ILE A 142 -17.43 -12.13 8.06
CA ILE A 142 -16.84 -10.82 8.38
C ILE A 142 -17.46 -10.29 9.66
N PHE A 143 -16.63 -10.12 10.69
CA PHE A 143 -17.00 -9.43 11.93
C PHE A 143 -16.54 -7.98 11.90
N THR A 144 -17.42 -7.07 12.30
CA THR A 144 -17.14 -5.64 12.41
C THR A 144 -17.66 -5.06 13.72
N ALA A 145 -17.04 -3.99 14.20
CA ALA A 145 -17.60 -3.18 15.26
C ALA A 145 -18.59 -2.15 14.66
N LYS A 146 -19.47 -1.60 15.50
CA LYS A 146 -20.42 -0.55 15.09
C LYS A 146 -19.74 0.72 14.56
N THR A 147 -18.50 0.93 14.93
CA THR A 147 -17.69 2.11 14.55
C THR A 147 -16.70 1.83 13.42
N THR A 148 -16.67 0.59 12.92
CA THR A 148 -15.82 0.22 11.77
C THR A 148 -16.34 0.89 10.51
N SER A 149 -15.45 1.55 9.76
CA SER A 149 -15.72 1.97 8.39
C SER A 149 -15.54 0.77 7.47
N ILE A 150 -16.62 0.34 6.78
CA ILE A 150 -16.60 -0.87 5.95
C ILE A 150 -17.22 -0.62 4.58
N GLY A 151 -16.75 -1.36 3.57
CA GLY A 151 -17.29 -1.29 2.20
C GLY A 151 -16.46 -0.37 1.30
N ALA A 152 -16.97 0.80 0.94
CA ALA A 152 -16.37 1.72 -0.03
C ALA A 152 -15.99 1.01 -1.35
N ILE A 153 -16.95 0.23 -1.90
CA ILE A 153 -16.83 -0.45 -3.19
C ILE A 153 -16.80 0.62 -4.27
N GLY A 154 -15.69 0.76 -4.96
CA GLY A 154 -15.52 1.75 -6.01
C GLY A 154 -14.06 1.94 -6.39
N THR A 155 -13.85 2.46 -7.60
CA THR A 155 -12.54 2.72 -8.17
C THR A 155 -12.37 4.20 -8.46
N VAL A 156 -11.21 4.75 -8.15
CA VAL A 156 -10.86 6.14 -8.48
C VAL A 156 -9.49 6.17 -9.16
N MET A 157 -9.39 6.97 -10.21
CA MET A 157 -8.12 7.38 -10.80
C MET A 157 -8.00 8.90 -10.68
N GLN A 158 -6.95 9.36 -10.03
CA GLN A 158 -6.68 10.79 -9.89
C GLN A 158 -5.62 11.22 -10.89
N VAL A 159 -5.97 12.18 -11.76
CA VAL A 159 -5.03 12.86 -12.64
C VAL A 159 -4.96 14.32 -12.19
N THR A 160 -3.76 14.77 -11.83
CA THR A 160 -3.53 16.14 -11.38
C THR A 160 -3.05 16.99 -12.54
N ASP A 161 -3.69 18.11 -12.83
CA ASP A 161 -3.24 19.10 -13.81
C ASP A 161 -2.53 20.26 -13.08
N LEU A 162 -1.25 20.42 -13.34
CA LEU A 162 -0.38 21.48 -12.80
C LEU A 162 -0.03 22.55 -13.85
N SER A 163 -0.55 22.45 -15.07
CA SER A 163 -0.16 23.35 -16.17
C SER A 163 -0.37 24.82 -15.83
N GLY A 164 -1.50 25.19 -15.25
CA GLY A 164 -1.77 26.56 -14.83
C GLY A 164 -0.87 27.07 -13.70
N LEU A 165 -0.34 26.20 -12.85
CA LEU A 165 0.67 26.58 -11.85
C LEU A 165 2.03 26.77 -12.49
N MET A 166 2.43 25.89 -13.40
CA MET A 166 3.69 25.98 -14.14
C MET A 166 3.75 27.28 -14.96
N GLU A 167 2.67 27.64 -15.65
CA GLU A 167 2.57 28.89 -16.39
C GLU A 167 2.80 30.11 -15.49
N LYS A 168 2.18 30.16 -14.31
CA LYS A 168 2.37 31.26 -13.33
C LYS A 168 3.81 31.36 -12.82
N LEU A 169 4.53 30.26 -12.79
CA LEU A 169 5.94 30.19 -12.36
C LEU A 169 6.93 30.41 -13.51
N GLY A 170 6.45 30.58 -14.74
CA GLY A 170 7.29 30.71 -15.93
C GLY A 170 8.00 29.41 -16.32
N ILE A 171 7.45 28.25 -15.93
CA ILE A 171 7.97 26.93 -16.26
C ILE A 171 7.26 26.45 -17.54
N SER A 172 8.03 26.14 -18.58
CA SER A 172 7.54 25.45 -19.79
C SER A 172 8.02 24.01 -19.79
N VAL A 173 7.14 23.09 -20.17
CA VAL A 173 7.47 21.67 -20.36
C VAL A 173 7.20 21.32 -21.82
N ASP A 174 8.17 20.69 -22.46
CA ASP A 174 8.05 20.17 -23.81
C ASP A 174 8.20 18.65 -23.77
N ASN A 175 7.11 17.94 -24.02
CA ASN A 175 7.08 16.48 -23.99
C ASN A 175 7.30 15.94 -25.41
N ILE A 176 8.44 15.31 -25.65
CA ILE A 176 8.72 14.62 -26.91
C ILE A 176 8.28 13.17 -26.77
N ALA A 177 7.12 12.84 -27.31
CA ALA A 177 6.50 11.54 -27.20
C ALA A 177 6.46 10.78 -28.52
N SER A 178 6.51 9.45 -28.46
CA SER A 178 6.45 8.57 -29.64
C SER A 178 5.02 8.37 -30.18
N ALA A 179 4.02 8.73 -29.39
CA ALA A 179 2.60 8.64 -29.74
C ALA A 179 1.80 9.65 -28.92
N ASP A 180 0.62 10.02 -29.40
CA ASP A 180 -0.31 10.89 -28.70
C ASP A 180 -0.70 10.26 -27.35
N SER A 181 -1.03 11.10 -26.39
CA SER A 181 -1.49 10.69 -25.03
C SER A 181 -0.47 9.96 -24.14
N LYS A 182 0.79 9.77 -24.59
CA LYS A 182 1.84 9.16 -23.74
C LYS A 182 2.19 10.00 -22.51
N ASP A 183 1.91 11.28 -22.54
CA ASP A 183 2.14 12.25 -21.47
C ASP A 183 0.87 12.63 -20.70
N SER A 184 -0.26 11.99 -20.98
CA SER A 184 -1.57 12.35 -20.43
C SER A 184 -1.61 12.33 -18.90
N SER A 185 -0.83 11.46 -18.24
CA SER A 185 -0.76 11.34 -16.78
C SER A 185 0.31 12.21 -16.11
N TYR A 186 1.11 12.98 -16.87
CA TYR A 186 2.23 13.75 -16.31
C TYR A 186 1.80 15.04 -15.60
N GLY A 187 0.55 15.50 -15.81
CA GLY A 187 0.03 16.71 -15.19
C GLY A 187 0.60 18.01 -15.73
N THR A 188 1.28 17.97 -16.88
CA THR A 188 1.87 19.12 -17.55
C THR A 188 0.91 19.83 -18.51
N ARG A 189 -0.23 19.22 -18.77
CA ARG A 189 -1.34 19.74 -19.56
C ARG A 189 -2.67 19.12 -19.11
N PRO A 190 -3.82 19.75 -19.43
CA PRO A 190 -5.12 19.14 -19.24
C PRO A 190 -5.27 17.86 -20.07
N LEU A 191 -6.11 16.93 -19.58
CA LEU A 191 -6.56 15.79 -20.38
C LEU A 191 -7.44 16.28 -21.53
N THR A 192 -7.30 15.64 -22.69
CA THR A 192 -8.28 15.75 -23.78
C THR A 192 -9.57 14.99 -23.40
N GLU A 193 -10.67 15.26 -24.12
CA GLU A 193 -11.93 14.53 -23.91
C GLU A 193 -11.78 13.03 -24.23
N GLU A 194 -10.97 12.68 -25.22
CA GLU A 194 -10.68 11.30 -25.59
C GLU A 194 -9.86 10.57 -24.49
N GLU A 195 -8.83 11.22 -23.94
CA GLU A 195 -8.06 10.68 -22.81
C GLU A 195 -8.92 10.51 -21.56
N ARG A 196 -9.79 11.48 -21.29
CA ARG A 196 -10.75 11.38 -20.17
C ARG A 196 -11.70 10.21 -20.36
N ALA A 197 -12.24 10.02 -21.55
CA ALA A 197 -13.13 8.90 -21.87
C ALA A 197 -12.41 7.56 -21.75
N TYR A 198 -11.15 7.48 -22.17
CA TYR A 198 -10.31 6.29 -22.03
C TYR A 198 -10.10 5.93 -20.54
N TYR A 199 -9.71 6.90 -19.72
CA TYR A 199 -9.53 6.66 -18.29
C TYR A 199 -10.83 6.33 -17.57
N GLN A 200 -11.95 6.92 -17.97
CA GLN A 200 -13.26 6.58 -17.42
C GLN A 200 -13.63 5.13 -17.72
N ALA A 201 -13.45 4.68 -18.97
CA ALA A 201 -13.71 3.29 -19.33
C ALA A 201 -12.85 2.30 -18.54
N MET A 202 -11.58 2.65 -18.28
CA MET A 202 -10.69 1.84 -17.44
C MET A 202 -11.18 1.77 -15.99
N VAL A 203 -11.59 2.90 -15.41
CA VAL A 203 -12.15 2.97 -14.04
C VAL A 203 -13.44 2.14 -13.94
N ASP A 204 -14.30 2.24 -14.94
CA ASP A 204 -15.57 1.49 -14.98
C ASP A 204 -15.31 -0.02 -15.05
N GLN A 205 -14.38 -0.46 -15.87
CA GLN A 205 -14.01 -1.88 -15.99
C GLN A 205 -13.40 -2.43 -14.69
N ILE A 206 -12.52 -1.69 -14.02
CA ILE A 206 -11.95 -2.09 -12.74
C ILE A 206 -13.05 -2.15 -11.67
N ASN A 207 -14.00 -1.21 -11.70
CA ASN A 207 -15.13 -1.20 -10.77
C ASN A 207 -16.09 -2.38 -10.99
N GLU A 208 -16.32 -2.77 -12.24
CA GLU A 208 -17.09 -3.98 -12.57
C GLU A 208 -16.45 -5.24 -11.99
N SER A 209 -15.14 -5.43 -12.20
CA SER A 209 -14.38 -6.54 -11.60
C SER A 209 -14.47 -6.53 -10.06
N PHE A 210 -14.41 -5.34 -9.43
CA PHE A 210 -14.57 -5.23 -7.99
C PHE A 210 -15.97 -5.69 -7.53
N ILE A 211 -17.03 -5.24 -8.20
CA ILE A 211 -18.41 -5.62 -7.85
C ILE A 211 -18.61 -7.12 -8.00
N GLU A 212 -18.11 -7.71 -9.09
CA GLU A 212 -18.19 -9.15 -9.34
C GLU A 212 -17.43 -9.96 -8.27
N THR A 213 -16.27 -9.48 -7.86
CA THR A 213 -15.46 -10.14 -6.81
C THR A 213 -16.14 -10.06 -5.44
N ALA A 214 -16.86 -8.97 -5.15
CA ALA A 214 -17.48 -8.74 -3.84
C ALA A 214 -18.91 -9.30 -3.72
N ALA A 215 -19.53 -9.78 -4.81
CA ALA A 215 -20.91 -10.29 -4.87
C ALA A 215 -20.99 -11.76 -4.49
#